data_d4627a469114e906f749a86842379ee1
#
_entry.id   d4627a469114e906f749a86842379ee1
#
_cell.length_a   1.000
_cell.length_b   1.000
_cell.length_c   1.000
_cell.angle_alpha   90.00
_cell.angle_beta   90.00
_cell.angle_gamma   90.00
#
_symmetry.space_group_name_H-M   'P 1'
#
loop_
_entity.id
_entity.type
_entity.pdbx_description
1 polymer ?
#
loop_
_entity_poly.entity_id
_entity_poly.type
_entity_poly.pdbx_seq_one_letter_code
_entity_poly.pdbx_strand_id
1 'polypeptide(L)'
;IIGAVLAGVVYVIIALIVKFAGVNWLNKLMPPVVIGPTVAIIGLSLAGNAIGDLQKADVEGGSVYAALICGLITLIVVTVCSTYGKKMAKLIPFIIGIVAGYAIATIFTVIGIVTENPALMIINFEPIKALWADGVTISTFISVPEFTFLTAMKGVKDIDGAYIGTIAAAYIPVAFVVFAEHVADHKNISSIIERDLLNKPGLHRT
;
A
#
# COMPACT_ATOMS: atom_id res chain seq x y z
N ILE A 1 -16.79 -3.95 -2.58
CA ILE A 1 -17.42 -2.70 -2.07
C ILE A 1 -18.16 -2.94 -0.76
N ILE A 2 -19.09 -3.90 -0.65
CA ILE A 2 -19.85 -4.17 0.60
C ILE A 2 -18.90 -4.45 1.78
N GLY A 3 -17.88 -5.28 1.62
CA GLY A 3 -16.89 -5.54 2.66
C GLY A 3 -16.17 -4.28 3.13
N ALA A 4 -15.78 -3.40 2.19
CA ALA A 4 -15.15 -2.13 2.53
C ALA A 4 -16.09 -1.20 3.32
N VAL A 5 -17.39 -1.16 2.94
CA VAL A 5 -18.41 -0.39 3.67
C VAL A 5 -18.58 -0.94 5.08
N LEU A 6 -18.67 -2.27 5.24
CA LEU A 6 -18.78 -2.90 6.55
C LEU A 6 -17.54 -2.63 7.42
N ALA A 7 -16.35 -2.76 6.87
CA ALA A 7 -15.13 -2.39 7.57
C ALA A 7 -15.11 -0.91 7.98
N GLY A 8 -15.56 -0.01 7.09
CA GLY A 8 -15.70 1.41 7.38
C GLY A 8 -16.69 1.69 8.52
N VAL A 9 -17.84 1.01 8.55
CA VAL A 9 -18.82 1.13 9.64
C VAL A 9 -18.20 0.70 10.99
N VAL A 10 -17.48 -0.42 11.00
CA VAL A 10 -16.76 -0.87 12.21
C VAL A 10 -15.73 0.19 12.65
N TYR A 11 -15.02 0.78 11.70
CA TYR A 11 -14.04 1.83 11.98
C TYR A 11 -14.70 3.07 12.61
N VAL A 12 -15.85 3.49 12.09
CA VAL A 12 -16.64 4.60 12.69
C VAL A 12 -17.08 4.26 14.12
N ILE A 13 -17.53 3.03 14.38
CA ILE A 13 -17.89 2.59 15.71
C ILE A 13 -16.68 2.68 16.66
N ILE A 14 -15.51 2.19 16.22
CA ILE A 14 -14.28 2.27 17.00
C ILE A 14 -13.90 3.74 17.26
N ALA A 15 -13.99 4.62 16.26
CA ALA A 15 -13.70 6.05 16.40
C ALA A 15 -14.64 6.72 17.44
N LEU A 16 -15.92 6.37 17.45
CA LEU A 16 -16.86 6.83 18.46
C LEU A 16 -16.50 6.34 19.86
N ILE A 17 -16.13 5.07 20.01
CA ILE A 17 -15.65 4.51 21.28
C ILE A 17 -14.41 5.28 21.75
N VAL A 18 -13.43 5.52 20.90
CA VAL A 18 -12.22 6.29 21.21
C VAL A 18 -12.56 7.72 21.61
N LYS A 19 -13.52 8.34 20.93
CA LYS A 19 -13.96 9.71 21.23
C LYS A 19 -14.57 9.83 22.63
N PHE A 20 -15.37 8.86 23.07
CA PHE A 20 -16.07 8.90 24.36
C PHE A 20 -15.26 8.27 25.49
N ALA A 21 -14.58 7.17 25.26
CA ALA A 21 -13.79 6.45 26.27
C ALA A 21 -12.33 6.93 26.37
N GLY A 22 -11.90 7.80 25.45
CA GLY A 22 -10.51 8.26 25.36
C GLY A 22 -9.55 7.19 24.85
N VAL A 23 -8.24 7.49 24.88
CA VAL A 23 -7.19 6.61 24.35
C VAL A 23 -6.47 5.78 25.41
N ASN A 24 -6.76 5.97 26.69
CA ASN A 24 -6.03 5.30 27.79
C ASN A 24 -6.17 3.77 27.77
N TRP A 25 -7.31 3.25 27.36
CA TRP A 25 -7.54 1.81 27.22
C TRP A 25 -6.73 1.22 26.07
N LEU A 26 -6.52 1.98 24.98
CA LEU A 26 -5.67 1.58 23.86
C LEU A 26 -4.21 1.39 24.28
N ASN A 27 -3.70 2.27 25.14
CA ASN A 27 -2.34 2.14 25.66
C ASN A 27 -2.17 0.88 26.52
N LYS A 28 -3.25 0.43 27.17
CA LYS A 28 -3.25 -0.84 27.91
C LYS A 28 -3.40 -2.06 26.99
N LEU A 29 -4.20 -1.93 25.92
CA LEU A 29 -4.45 -3.01 24.98
C LEU A 29 -3.25 -3.23 24.04
N MET A 30 -2.59 -2.15 23.65
CA MET A 30 -1.48 -2.16 22.71
C MET A 30 -0.21 -1.51 23.32
N PRO A 31 0.40 -2.15 24.32
CA PRO A 31 1.71 -1.72 24.81
C PRO A 31 2.77 -1.94 23.72
N PRO A 32 3.94 -1.26 23.79
CA PRO A 32 5.01 -1.39 22.79
C PRO A 32 5.45 -2.84 22.54
N VAL A 33 5.38 -3.70 23.54
CA VAL A 33 5.71 -5.13 23.46
C VAL A 33 4.76 -5.91 22.55
N VAL A 34 3.53 -5.42 22.33
CA VAL A 34 2.55 -6.03 21.42
C VAL A 34 2.67 -5.43 20.02
N ILE A 35 2.91 -4.12 19.93
CA ILE A 35 3.01 -3.41 18.65
C ILE A 35 4.16 -3.95 17.79
N GLY A 36 5.35 -4.13 18.37
CA GLY A 36 6.52 -4.62 17.65
C GLY A 36 6.29 -5.96 16.95
N PRO A 37 5.89 -7.03 17.67
CA PRO A 37 5.56 -8.30 17.07
C PRO A 37 4.42 -8.22 16.05
N THR A 38 3.39 -7.42 16.27
CA THR A 38 2.28 -7.25 15.33
C THR A 38 2.76 -6.70 13.98
N VAL A 39 3.55 -5.63 14.00
CA VAL A 39 4.13 -5.04 12.78
C VAL A 39 5.08 -6.03 12.09
N ALA A 40 5.87 -6.79 12.84
CA ALA A 40 6.74 -7.82 12.28
C ALA A 40 5.94 -8.93 11.59
N ILE A 41 4.84 -9.39 12.18
CA ILE A 41 3.96 -10.41 11.58
C ILE A 41 3.31 -9.87 10.30
N ILE A 42 2.86 -8.61 10.28
CA ILE A 42 2.32 -7.96 9.06
C ILE A 42 3.39 -7.97 7.97
N GLY A 43 4.62 -7.54 8.27
CA GLY A 43 5.72 -7.56 7.31
C GLY A 43 6.04 -8.97 6.79
N LEU A 44 6.08 -9.96 7.65
CA LEU A 44 6.30 -11.37 7.28
C LEU A 44 5.17 -11.94 6.43
N SER A 45 3.92 -11.59 6.71
CA SER A 45 2.76 -12.04 5.92
C SER A 45 2.78 -11.48 4.49
N LEU A 46 3.32 -10.28 4.30
CA LEU A 46 3.47 -9.63 2.99
C LEU A 46 4.72 -10.08 2.23
N ALA A 47 5.68 -10.72 2.89
CA ALA A 47 6.94 -11.14 2.27
C ALA A 47 6.71 -12.12 1.11
N GLY A 48 5.72 -13.02 1.22
CA GLY A 48 5.35 -13.94 0.14
C GLY A 48 4.88 -13.21 -1.12
N ASN A 49 4.06 -12.17 -0.96
CA ASN A 49 3.60 -11.34 -2.07
C ASN A 49 4.76 -10.57 -2.71
N ALA A 50 5.64 -9.98 -1.90
CA ALA A 50 6.82 -9.26 -2.38
C ALA A 50 7.73 -10.16 -3.22
N ILE A 51 7.99 -11.40 -2.78
CA ILE A 51 8.78 -12.37 -3.54
C ILE A 51 8.05 -12.77 -4.82
N GLY A 52 6.73 -12.98 -4.76
CA GLY A 52 5.91 -13.30 -5.93
C GLY A 52 5.92 -12.17 -6.97
N ASP A 53 5.89 -10.92 -6.55
CA ASP A 53 5.95 -9.76 -7.44
C ASP A 53 7.36 -9.58 -8.05
N LEU A 54 8.42 -9.86 -7.29
CA LEU A 54 9.80 -9.87 -7.81
C LEU A 54 10.03 -10.94 -8.88
N GLN A 55 9.23 -11.99 -8.90
CA GLN A 55 9.31 -13.07 -9.89
C GLN A 55 8.45 -12.83 -11.13
N LYS A 56 7.74 -11.71 -11.21
CA LYS A 56 6.91 -11.36 -12.36
C LYS A 56 7.60 -10.29 -13.19
N ALA A 57 7.76 -10.55 -14.48
CA ALA A 57 8.03 -9.50 -15.45
C ALA A 57 6.69 -9.10 -16.10
N ASP A 58 6.40 -7.81 -16.19
CA ASP A 58 5.15 -7.31 -16.80
C ASP A 58 5.13 -7.42 -18.33
N VAL A 59 6.26 -7.85 -18.92
CA VAL A 59 6.42 -8.05 -20.37
C VAL A 59 6.51 -9.53 -20.66
N GLU A 60 5.75 -9.99 -21.64
CA GLU A 60 5.79 -11.38 -22.11
C GLU A 60 7.21 -11.72 -22.62
N GLY A 61 7.81 -12.77 -22.07
CA GLY A 61 9.20 -13.13 -22.34
C GLY A 61 10.25 -12.43 -21.46
N GLY A 62 9.86 -11.53 -20.57
CA GLY A 62 10.77 -10.88 -19.62
C GLY A 62 11.43 -11.87 -18.63
N SER A 63 12.69 -11.62 -18.29
CA SER A 63 13.45 -12.48 -17.40
C SER A 63 13.16 -12.21 -15.94
N VAL A 64 12.77 -13.25 -15.21
CA VAL A 64 12.62 -13.23 -13.74
C VAL A 64 13.92 -12.76 -13.05
N TYR A 65 15.08 -13.15 -13.58
CA TYR A 65 16.37 -12.75 -13.01
C TYR A 65 16.63 -11.25 -13.14
N ALA A 66 16.24 -10.64 -14.27
CA ALA A 66 16.38 -9.21 -14.46
C ALA A 66 15.42 -8.44 -13.52
N ALA A 67 14.19 -8.90 -13.35
CA ALA A 67 13.25 -8.33 -12.37
C ALA A 67 13.78 -8.45 -10.93
N LEU A 68 14.34 -9.61 -10.56
CA LEU A 68 14.96 -9.86 -9.26
C LEU A 68 16.12 -8.90 -8.99
N ILE A 69 16.99 -8.66 -9.97
CA ILE A 69 18.11 -7.70 -9.83
C ILE A 69 17.58 -6.30 -9.55
N CYS A 70 16.55 -5.85 -10.28
CA CYS A 70 15.93 -4.54 -10.04
C CYS A 70 15.35 -4.44 -8.62
N GLY A 71 14.68 -5.49 -8.16
CA GLY A 71 14.12 -5.54 -6.80
C GLY A 71 15.20 -5.54 -5.72
N LEU A 72 16.30 -6.29 -5.92
CA LEU A 72 17.43 -6.28 -4.99
C LEU A 72 18.12 -4.91 -4.92
N ILE A 73 18.29 -4.24 -6.05
CA ILE A 73 18.84 -2.87 -6.07
C ILE A 73 17.92 -1.92 -5.33
N THR A 74 16.61 -2.01 -5.55
CA THR A 74 15.61 -1.22 -4.79
C THR A 74 15.76 -1.45 -3.30
N LEU A 75 15.83 -2.71 -2.85
CA LEU A 75 16.01 -3.07 -1.45
C LEU A 75 17.29 -2.50 -0.86
N ILE A 76 18.41 -2.62 -1.58
CA ILE A 76 19.71 -2.08 -1.14
C ILE A 76 19.63 -0.56 -1.00
N VAL A 77 19.05 0.14 -1.98
CA VAL A 77 18.91 1.61 -1.93
C VAL A 77 18.04 2.03 -0.75
N VAL A 78 16.87 1.38 -0.53
CA VAL A 78 16.03 1.66 0.63
C VAL A 78 16.78 1.45 1.93
N THR A 79 17.50 0.33 2.06
CA THR A 79 18.27 0.00 3.27
C THR A 79 19.37 1.02 3.54
N VAL A 80 20.13 1.40 2.51
CA VAL A 80 21.21 2.41 2.62
C VAL A 80 20.62 3.78 2.98
N CYS A 81 19.54 4.20 2.34
CA CYS A 81 18.87 5.48 2.64
C CYS A 81 18.27 5.50 4.06
N SER A 82 17.70 4.40 4.50
CA SER A 82 17.12 4.28 5.84
C SER A 82 18.20 4.29 6.95
N THR A 83 19.34 3.64 6.70
CA THR A 83 20.40 3.47 7.69
C THR A 83 21.38 4.64 7.72
N TYR A 84 21.88 5.03 6.54
CA TYR A 84 22.92 6.05 6.39
C TYR A 84 22.41 7.39 5.86
N GLY A 85 21.15 7.44 5.44
CA GLY A 85 20.53 8.66 4.91
C GLY A 85 20.49 9.80 5.92
N LYS A 86 20.61 11.03 5.43
CA LYS A 86 20.54 12.26 6.23
C LYS A 86 19.36 13.09 5.76
N LYS A 87 18.74 13.82 6.70
CA LYS A 87 17.61 14.74 6.40
C LYS A 87 16.50 14.01 5.61
N MET A 88 16.15 14.53 4.43
CA MET A 88 15.09 14.00 3.58
C MET A 88 15.29 12.55 3.14
N ALA A 89 16.52 12.12 2.85
CA ALA A 89 16.78 10.75 2.43
C ALA A 89 16.39 9.71 3.50
N LYS A 90 16.52 10.07 4.79
CA LYS A 90 16.06 9.22 5.90
C LYS A 90 14.55 9.25 6.10
N LEU A 91 13.88 10.34 5.71
CA LEU A 91 12.44 10.49 5.86
C LEU A 91 11.64 9.78 4.76
N ILE A 92 12.19 9.72 3.54
CA ILE A 92 11.50 9.15 2.38
C ILE A 92 12.32 8.06 1.67
N PRO A 93 12.88 7.08 2.40
CA PRO A 93 13.77 6.06 1.82
C PRO A 93 13.06 5.21 0.78
N PHE A 94 11.78 4.91 0.98
CA PHE A 94 10.98 4.10 0.05
C PHE A 94 10.78 4.79 -1.30
N ILE A 95 10.50 6.09 -1.31
CA ILE A 95 10.33 6.84 -2.57
C ILE A 95 11.64 6.84 -3.35
N ILE A 96 12.78 7.08 -2.68
CA ILE A 96 14.10 7.03 -3.32
C ILE A 96 14.39 5.64 -3.88
N GLY A 97 14.05 4.59 -3.13
CA GLY A 97 14.19 3.21 -3.58
C GLY A 97 13.34 2.88 -4.81
N ILE A 98 12.07 3.29 -4.81
CA ILE A 98 11.17 3.10 -5.95
C ILE A 98 11.73 3.80 -7.20
N VAL A 99 12.16 5.06 -7.08
CA VAL A 99 12.74 5.82 -8.20
C VAL A 99 14.01 5.14 -8.72
N ALA A 100 14.89 4.68 -7.83
CA ALA A 100 16.11 3.98 -8.22
C ALA A 100 15.82 2.65 -8.92
N GLY A 101 14.91 1.84 -8.36
CA GLY A 101 14.50 0.57 -8.97
C GLY A 101 13.85 0.77 -10.33
N TYR A 102 12.98 1.76 -10.46
CA TYR A 102 12.34 2.11 -11.72
C TYR A 102 13.36 2.60 -12.76
N ALA A 103 14.33 3.40 -12.35
CA ALA A 103 15.41 3.87 -13.24
C ALA A 103 16.23 2.70 -13.78
N ILE A 104 16.63 1.73 -12.95
CA ILE A 104 17.35 0.55 -13.36
C ILE A 104 16.50 -0.33 -14.29
N ALA A 105 15.23 -0.56 -13.95
CA ALA A 105 14.31 -1.32 -14.76
C ALA A 105 14.10 -0.66 -16.15
N THR A 106 14.06 0.68 -16.19
CA THR A 106 14.01 1.45 -17.46
C THR A 106 15.26 1.23 -18.28
N ILE A 107 16.45 1.27 -17.67
CA ILE A 107 17.71 1.03 -18.36
C ILE A 107 17.73 -0.39 -18.97
N PHE A 108 17.36 -1.42 -18.20
CA PHE A 108 17.26 -2.78 -18.72
C PHE A 108 16.28 -2.87 -19.89
N THR A 109 15.10 -2.26 -19.75
CA THR A 109 14.08 -2.28 -20.80
C THR A 109 14.54 -1.57 -22.08
N VAL A 110 15.22 -0.42 -21.96
CA VAL A 110 15.78 0.30 -23.12
C VAL A 110 16.86 -0.54 -23.81
N ILE A 111 17.75 -1.17 -23.04
CA ILE A 111 18.74 -2.10 -23.61
C ILE A 111 18.03 -3.26 -24.31
N GLY A 112 16.99 -3.84 -23.68
CA GLY A 112 16.21 -4.91 -24.27
C GLY A 112 15.55 -4.52 -25.60
N ILE A 113 15.02 -3.31 -25.70
CA ILE A 113 14.44 -2.77 -26.93
C ILE A 113 15.51 -2.60 -28.01
N VAL A 114 16.66 -2.01 -27.67
CA VAL A 114 17.76 -1.76 -28.64
C VAL A 114 18.41 -3.06 -29.12
N THR A 115 18.52 -4.06 -28.25
CA THR A 115 19.12 -5.37 -28.55
C THR A 115 18.11 -6.41 -29.05
N GLU A 116 16.83 -6.03 -29.19
CA GLU A 116 15.72 -6.93 -29.55
C GLU A 116 15.65 -8.16 -28.64
N ASN A 117 16.04 -8.00 -27.36
CA ASN A 117 16.06 -9.08 -26.38
C ASN A 117 14.91 -8.93 -25.37
N PRO A 118 13.81 -9.70 -25.52
CA PRO A 118 12.66 -9.61 -24.61
C PRO A 118 13.01 -9.93 -23.14
N ALA A 119 14.06 -10.74 -22.91
CA ALA A 119 14.47 -11.11 -21.56
C ALA A 119 14.90 -9.91 -20.70
N LEU A 120 15.33 -8.81 -21.31
CA LEU A 120 15.70 -7.58 -20.61
C LEU A 120 14.55 -6.57 -20.49
N MET A 121 13.41 -6.83 -21.14
CA MET A 121 12.25 -5.96 -21.07
C MET A 121 11.48 -6.24 -19.79
N ILE A 122 11.52 -5.32 -18.83
CA ILE A 122 10.86 -5.46 -17.50
C ILE A 122 9.63 -4.56 -17.40
N ILE A 123 9.71 -3.34 -17.98
CA ILE A 123 8.64 -2.36 -17.92
C ILE A 123 7.84 -2.39 -19.22
N ASN A 124 6.53 -2.50 -19.08
CA ASN A 124 5.61 -2.32 -20.18
C ASN A 124 5.29 -0.82 -20.36
N PHE A 125 5.75 -0.22 -21.46
CA PHE A 125 5.45 1.18 -21.80
C PHE A 125 4.18 1.36 -22.63
N GLU A 126 3.49 0.29 -23.02
CA GLU A 126 2.27 0.38 -23.84
C GLU A 126 1.16 1.21 -23.16
N PRO A 127 0.88 1.08 -21.84
CA PRO A 127 -0.11 1.94 -21.19
C PRO A 127 0.23 3.43 -21.28
N ILE A 128 1.53 3.78 -21.22
CA ILE A 128 1.98 5.16 -21.35
C ILE A 128 1.84 5.64 -22.79
N LYS A 129 2.22 4.82 -23.77
CA LYS A 129 2.04 5.13 -25.20
C LYS A 129 0.56 5.30 -25.54
N ALA A 130 -0.31 4.44 -25.01
CA ALA A 130 -1.75 4.53 -25.23
C ALA A 130 -2.34 5.86 -24.73
N LEU A 131 -1.84 6.41 -23.63
CA LEU A 131 -2.26 7.73 -23.11
C LEU A 131 -1.98 8.88 -24.09
N TRP A 132 -0.96 8.71 -24.95
CA TRP A 132 -0.51 9.74 -25.90
C TRP A 132 -0.90 9.42 -27.36
N ALA A 133 -1.55 8.27 -27.60
CA ALA A 133 -1.89 7.82 -28.95
C ALA A 133 -2.86 8.78 -29.67
N ASP A 134 -3.81 9.37 -28.92
CA ASP A 134 -4.80 10.31 -29.44
C ASP A 134 -4.33 11.79 -29.33
N GLY A 135 -3.04 12.02 -29.07
CA GLY A 135 -2.47 13.35 -28.86
C GLY A 135 -2.66 13.85 -27.42
N VAL A 136 -2.13 15.06 -27.17
CA VAL A 136 -2.20 15.70 -25.84
C VAL A 136 -3.55 16.37 -25.68
N THR A 137 -4.43 15.77 -24.89
CA THR A 137 -5.75 16.28 -24.57
C THR A 137 -5.88 16.50 -23.05
N ILE A 138 -6.91 17.21 -22.61
CA ILE A 138 -7.18 17.38 -21.17
C ILE A 138 -7.42 16.02 -20.51
N SER A 139 -8.06 15.07 -21.21
CA SER A 139 -8.30 13.72 -20.72
C SER A 139 -7.01 12.89 -20.51
N THR A 140 -5.89 13.26 -21.13
CA THR A 140 -4.58 12.64 -20.90
C THR A 140 -4.08 12.90 -19.47
N PHE A 141 -4.43 14.06 -18.89
CA PHE A 141 -3.97 14.47 -17.55
C PHE A 141 -5.06 14.33 -16.47
N ILE A 142 -6.34 14.46 -16.86
CA ILE A 142 -7.46 14.44 -15.93
C ILE A 142 -8.47 13.42 -16.44
N SER A 143 -8.50 12.26 -15.79
CA SER A 143 -9.54 11.24 -16.03
C SER A 143 -10.66 11.41 -15.00
N VAL A 144 -11.90 11.35 -15.46
CA VAL A 144 -13.05 11.32 -14.57
C VAL A 144 -13.05 9.96 -13.86
N PRO A 145 -13.03 9.91 -12.52
CA PRO A 145 -13.02 8.65 -11.79
C PRO A 145 -14.29 7.84 -12.08
N GLU A 146 -14.12 6.57 -12.35
CA GLU A 146 -15.25 5.65 -12.48
C GLU A 146 -15.89 5.41 -11.12
N PHE A 147 -17.10 5.90 -10.94
CA PHE A 147 -17.87 5.72 -9.71
C PHE A 147 -18.46 4.29 -9.64
N THR A 148 -17.59 3.29 -9.52
CA THR A 148 -17.96 1.86 -9.48
C THR A 148 -18.94 1.51 -8.36
N PHE A 149 -19.01 2.34 -7.30
CA PHE A 149 -20.00 2.17 -6.24
C PHE A 149 -21.44 2.37 -6.73
N LEU A 150 -21.68 3.24 -7.75
CA LEU A 150 -23.00 3.42 -8.34
C LEU A 150 -23.45 2.16 -9.11
N THR A 151 -22.51 1.52 -9.81
CA THR A 151 -22.76 0.25 -10.49
C THR A 151 -22.98 -0.88 -9.48
N ALA A 152 -22.21 -0.93 -8.40
CA ALA A 152 -22.37 -1.91 -7.34
C ALA A 152 -23.73 -1.78 -6.61
N MET A 153 -24.25 -0.56 -6.45
CA MET A 153 -25.58 -0.36 -5.85
C MET A 153 -26.70 -1.02 -6.65
N LYS A 154 -26.56 -1.14 -7.96
CA LYS A 154 -27.57 -1.83 -8.81
C LYS A 154 -27.60 -3.33 -8.52
N GLY A 155 -26.47 -3.95 -8.18
CA GLY A 155 -26.37 -5.37 -7.86
C GLY A 155 -26.73 -5.74 -6.41
N VAL A 156 -26.99 -4.76 -5.53
CA VAL A 156 -27.32 -5.04 -4.12
C VAL A 156 -28.64 -5.84 -3.99
N LYS A 157 -29.55 -5.70 -4.93
CA LYS A 157 -30.85 -6.40 -4.92
C LYS A 157 -30.73 -7.92 -5.11
N ASP A 158 -29.63 -8.37 -5.71
CA ASP A 158 -29.38 -9.77 -6.06
C ASP A 158 -28.53 -10.49 -4.99
N ILE A 159 -28.24 -9.82 -3.87
CA ILE A 159 -27.35 -10.32 -2.83
C ILE A 159 -28.18 -10.96 -1.72
N ASP A 160 -27.91 -12.27 -1.48
CA ASP A 160 -28.51 -13.01 -0.38
C ASP A 160 -27.92 -12.59 0.98
N GLY A 161 -28.76 -12.63 2.03
CA GLY A 161 -28.37 -12.32 3.40
C GLY A 161 -27.22 -13.22 3.92
N ALA A 162 -27.18 -14.49 3.51
CA ALA A 162 -26.09 -15.40 3.84
C ALA A 162 -24.75 -14.95 3.27
N TYR A 163 -24.75 -14.39 2.06
CA TYR A 163 -23.56 -13.84 1.42
C TYR A 163 -23.06 -12.59 2.16
N ILE A 164 -23.97 -11.70 2.60
CA ILE A 164 -23.61 -10.55 3.45
C ILE A 164 -22.97 -11.00 4.75
N GLY A 165 -23.52 -12.04 5.39
CA GLY A 165 -22.94 -12.64 6.60
C GLY A 165 -21.52 -13.15 6.40
N THR A 166 -21.27 -13.82 5.28
CA THR A 166 -19.93 -14.31 4.93
C THR A 166 -18.94 -13.16 4.72
N ILE A 167 -19.36 -12.11 4.01
CA ILE A 167 -18.54 -10.90 3.82
C ILE A 167 -18.26 -10.23 5.16
N ALA A 168 -19.28 -10.09 6.02
CA ALA A 168 -19.13 -9.48 7.33
C ALA A 168 -18.13 -10.27 8.21
N ALA A 169 -18.23 -11.58 8.23
CA ALA A 169 -17.31 -12.47 8.95
C ALA A 169 -15.86 -12.33 8.47
N ALA A 170 -15.64 -12.07 7.18
CA ALA A 170 -14.31 -11.85 6.63
C ALA A 170 -13.77 -10.42 6.91
N TYR A 171 -14.59 -9.39 6.72
CA TYR A 171 -14.12 -7.99 6.74
C TYR A 171 -14.15 -7.32 8.11
N ILE A 172 -14.99 -7.78 9.04
CA ILE A 172 -15.01 -7.23 10.41
C ILE A 172 -13.67 -7.46 11.13
N PRO A 173 -13.08 -8.68 11.13
CA PRO A 173 -11.75 -8.88 11.70
C PRO A 173 -10.66 -8.02 11.04
N VAL A 174 -10.73 -7.83 9.71
CA VAL A 174 -9.79 -6.98 8.98
C VAL A 174 -9.84 -5.53 9.49
N ALA A 175 -11.03 -4.99 9.81
CA ALA A 175 -11.16 -3.65 10.37
C ALA A 175 -10.39 -3.48 11.70
N PHE A 176 -10.38 -4.51 12.55
CA PHE A 176 -9.60 -4.48 13.81
C PHE A 176 -8.10 -4.54 13.55
N VAL A 177 -7.65 -5.33 12.55
CA VAL A 177 -6.23 -5.37 12.17
C VAL A 177 -5.77 -4.02 11.64
N VAL A 178 -6.53 -3.43 10.72
CA VAL A 178 -6.24 -2.09 10.17
C VAL A 178 -6.24 -1.02 11.27
N PHE A 179 -7.15 -1.12 12.23
CA PHE A 179 -7.16 -0.21 13.39
C PHE A 179 -5.91 -0.37 14.26
N ALA A 180 -5.45 -1.61 14.48
CA ALA A 180 -4.22 -1.86 15.23
C ALA A 180 -2.99 -1.26 14.53
N GLU A 181 -2.92 -1.41 13.21
CA GLU A 181 -1.88 -0.79 12.37
C GLU A 181 -1.94 0.73 12.45
N HIS A 182 -3.13 1.33 12.32
CA HIS A 182 -3.34 2.77 12.45
C HIS A 182 -2.84 3.33 13.80
N VAL A 183 -3.13 2.63 14.92
CA VAL A 183 -2.62 3.00 16.23
C VAL A 183 -1.09 2.89 16.31
N ALA A 184 -0.52 1.84 15.72
CA ALA A 184 0.92 1.62 15.67
C ALA A 184 1.62 2.75 14.89
N ASP A 185 1.10 3.11 13.73
CA ASP A 185 1.63 4.19 12.88
C ASP A 185 1.57 5.54 13.59
N HIS A 186 0.44 5.86 14.25
CA HIS A 186 0.32 7.09 15.03
C HIS A 186 1.31 7.16 16.17
N LYS A 187 1.54 6.04 16.88
CA LYS A 187 2.58 5.97 17.93
C LYS A 187 3.97 6.14 17.37
N ASN A 188 4.24 5.53 16.22
CA ASN A 188 5.53 5.63 15.56
C ASN A 188 5.83 7.07 15.12
N ILE A 189 4.86 7.71 14.45
CA ILE A 189 4.97 9.12 14.06
C ILE A 189 5.09 10.01 15.30
N SER A 190 4.29 9.76 16.34
CA SER A 190 4.35 10.52 17.61
C SER A 190 5.75 10.49 18.22
N SER A 191 6.41 9.33 18.16
CA SER A 191 7.79 9.16 18.64
C SER A 191 8.81 9.96 17.81
N ILE A 192 8.59 10.05 16.50
CA ILE A 192 9.50 10.76 15.58
C ILE A 192 9.39 12.29 15.75
N ILE A 193 8.16 12.80 15.88
CA ILE A 193 7.89 14.25 15.99
C ILE A 193 7.84 14.76 17.43
N GLU A 194 8.03 13.87 18.40
CA GLU A 194 7.97 14.16 19.85
C GLU A 194 6.66 14.82 20.28
N ARG A 195 5.53 14.39 19.67
CA ARG A 195 4.19 14.87 19.96
C ARG A 195 3.22 13.70 20.09
N ASP A 196 2.34 13.76 21.08
CA ASP A 196 1.30 12.74 21.28
C ASP A 196 0.11 12.98 20.34
N LEU A 197 0.18 12.37 19.15
CA LEU A 197 -0.88 12.46 18.14
C LEU A 197 -2.12 11.67 18.52
N LEU A 198 -2.03 10.71 19.44
CA LEU A 198 -3.18 9.94 19.91
C LEU A 198 -4.16 10.82 20.69
N ASN A 199 -3.62 11.81 21.43
CA ASN A 199 -4.41 12.75 22.21
C ASN A 199 -4.70 14.07 21.47
N LYS A 200 -3.72 14.59 20.69
CA LYS A 200 -3.86 15.85 19.93
C LYS A 200 -3.21 15.73 18.55
N PRO A 201 -4.01 15.75 17.45
CA PRO A 201 -5.44 16.12 17.33
C PRO A 201 -6.42 15.09 17.85
N GLY A 202 -5.99 13.86 18.13
CA GLY A 202 -6.79 12.76 18.63
C GLY A 202 -7.12 11.73 17.55
N LEU A 203 -6.91 10.45 17.88
CA LEU A 203 -7.06 9.31 17.00
C LEU A 203 -8.45 9.20 16.32
N HIS A 204 -9.48 9.79 16.93
CA HIS A 204 -10.85 9.81 16.39
C HIS A 204 -11.04 10.81 15.22
N ARG A 205 -10.03 11.62 14.91
CA ARG A 205 -10.06 12.60 13.80
C ARG A 205 -9.24 12.17 12.60
N THR A 206 -8.54 11.09 12.70
CA THR A 206 -7.71 10.48 11.66
C THR A 206 -8.27 9.13 11.24
#